data_70680282b420add026e3de0d0406c92b
#
_entry.id   70680282b420add026e3de0d0406c92b
#
_cell.length_a   1.000
_cell.length_b   1.000
_cell.length_c   1.000
_cell.angle_alpha   90.00
_cell.angle_beta   90.00
_cell.angle_gamma   90.00
#
_symmetry.space_group_name_H-M   'P 1'
#
loop_
_entity.id
_entity.type
_entity.pdbx_description
1 polymer ?
#
loop_
_entity_poly.entity_id
_entity_poly.type
_entity_poly.pdbx_seq_one_letter_code
_entity_poly.pdbx_strand_id
1 'polypeptide(L)'
;MTDNLTELTLKEIYDLSKKVLEFNGCDEENANAVAETVTHAERDGSISRWLFRIPGYVAALKSKKAKGNASPSNIFLTQNAIRVDGDYGFAPTAIKVGLPALVDTTNKHGVGVLTITNTHHFAALWHETEALAEQNLIGIACTAYKPSVAPAGAKKALFGTNPISFAWPRKNKTPVVYDMATSTMAMGEVQVAARDGHKVPYGTGLNKDGEKTDDPAAIANGGVLLTFGDYKGSAIAMMIELLAAGLVGDLFSFEAKEVDNNDGGPARGGEFIMALSPQLIAGDGWNEHAEKFFNQMSSLDGVRLPGQRRHNNRNDTGPRKINTTLIEKIQSLSA
;
A
#
# COMPACT_ATOMS: atom_id res chain seq x y z
N MET A 1 24.54 18.56 2.21
CA MET A 1 25.31 17.41 1.71
C MET A 1 24.69 17.07 0.37
N THR A 2 25.46 17.09 -0.71
CA THR A 2 24.98 16.68 -2.03
C THR A 2 24.63 15.19 -1.93
N ASP A 3 23.36 14.87 -2.08
CA ASP A 3 22.91 13.48 -2.10
C ASP A 3 23.68 12.72 -3.20
N ASN A 4 24.47 11.74 -2.78
CA ASN A 4 25.14 10.84 -3.73
C ASN A 4 24.05 9.95 -4.31
N LEU A 5 23.61 10.23 -5.55
CA LEU A 5 22.53 9.55 -6.24
C LEU A 5 23.12 8.67 -7.35
N THR A 6 22.64 7.44 -7.42
CA THR A 6 22.94 6.51 -8.51
C THR A 6 21.71 6.35 -9.39
N GLU A 7 21.92 6.36 -10.69
CA GLU A 7 20.84 6.13 -11.67
C GLU A 7 20.67 4.63 -11.94
N LEU A 8 19.44 4.13 -11.80
CA LEU A 8 19.05 2.74 -12.12
C LEU A 8 17.83 2.76 -13.04
N THR A 9 17.87 1.96 -14.08
CA THR A 9 16.69 1.66 -14.91
C THR A 9 15.67 0.84 -14.11
N LEU A 10 14.41 0.84 -14.52
CA LEU A 10 13.39 0.00 -13.89
C LEU A 10 13.75 -1.49 -13.96
N LYS A 11 14.43 -1.92 -15.03
CA LYS A 11 14.92 -3.30 -15.14
C LYS A 11 16.00 -3.60 -14.10
N GLU A 12 16.97 -2.73 -13.90
CA GLU A 12 18.00 -2.91 -12.88
C GLU A 12 17.43 -2.92 -11.47
N ILE A 13 16.39 -2.10 -11.20
CA ILE A 13 15.67 -2.10 -9.93
C ILE A 13 14.97 -3.44 -9.70
N TYR A 14 14.30 -3.97 -10.72
CA TYR A 14 13.67 -5.28 -10.67
C TYR A 14 14.69 -6.40 -10.43
N ASP A 15 15.75 -6.45 -11.25
CA ASP A 15 16.77 -7.49 -11.19
C ASP A 15 17.48 -7.47 -9.82
N LEU A 16 17.81 -6.29 -9.29
CA LEU A 16 18.41 -6.14 -7.96
C LEU A 16 17.46 -6.64 -6.87
N SER A 17 16.21 -6.25 -6.91
CA SER A 17 15.18 -6.65 -5.93
C SER A 17 14.98 -8.17 -5.94
N LYS A 18 14.78 -8.76 -7.13
CA LYS A 18 14.63 -10.21 -7.31
C LYS A 18 15.83 -10.97 -6.77
N LYS A 19 17.03 -10.62 -7.23
CA LYS A 19 18.28 -11.26 -6.82
C LYS A 19 18.45 -11.29 -5.30
N VAL A 20 18.21 -10.15 -4.65
CA VAL A 20 18.38 -10.03 -3.20
C VAL A 20 17.35 -10.86 -2.45
N LEU A 21 16.10 -10.92 -2.92
CA LEU A 21 15.05 -11.73 -2.31
C LEU A 21 15.32 -13.22 -2.48
N GLU A 22 15.69 -13.68 -3.67
CA GLU A 22 16.06 -15.08 -3.93
C GLU A 22 17.26 -15.52 -3.09
N PHE A 23 18.32 -14.70 -3.00
CA PHE A 23 19.48 -14.99 -2.17
C PHE A 23 19.12 -15.18 -0.68
N ASN A 24 18.08 -14.48 -0.22
CA ASN A 24 17.62 -14.53 1.18
C ASN A 24 16.44 -15.50 1.40
N GLY A 25 16.16 -16.40 0.45
CA GLY A 25 15.26 -17.52 0.65
C GLY A 25 13.86 -17.37 0.06
N CYS A 26 13.60 -16.37 -0.80
CA CYS A 26 12.44 -16.41 -1.67
C CYS A 26 12.63 -17.41 -2.80
N ASP A 27 11.57 -18.14 -3.13
CA ASP A 27 11.49 -18.79 -4.44
C ASP A 27 11.25 -17.78 -5.55
N GLU A 28 11.29 -18.23 -6.79
CA GLU A 28 11.19 -17.35 -7.95
C GLU A 28 9.84 -16.62 -8.02
N GLU A 29 8.74 -17.29 -7.70
CA GLU A 29 7.39 -16.71 -7.77
C GLU A 29 7.20 -15.58 -6.75
N ASN A 30 7.58 -15.84 -5.50
CA ASN A 30 7.50 -14.86 -4.43
C ASN A 30 8.47 -13.67 -4.66
N ALA A 31 9.69 -13.94 -5.11
CA ALA A 31 10.66 -12.89 -5.44
C ALA A 31 10.17 -12.01 -6.58
N ASN A 32 9.61 -12.59 -7.66
CA ASN A 32 9.04 -11.86 -8.78
C ASN A 32 7.88 -10.96 -8.33
N ALA A 33 6.94 -11.48 -7.54
CA ALA A 33 5.78 -10.71 -7.09
C ALA A 33 6.18 -9.45 -6.30
N VAL A 34 7.12 -9.59 -5.37
CA VAL A 34 7.63 -8.46 -4.59
C VAL A 34 8.45 -7.51 -5.45
N ALA A 35 9.34 -8.02 -6.32
CA ALA A 35 10.19 -7.19 -7.19
C ALA A 35 9.37 -6.37 -8.19
N GLU A 36 8.30 -6.92 -8.76
CA GLU A 36 7.36 -6.20 -9.62
C GLU A 36 6.67 -5.07 -8.86
N THR A 37 6.15 -5.35 -7.66
CA THR A 37 5.48 -4.34 -6.82
C THR A 37 6.42 -3.18 -6.46
N VAL A 38 7.65 -3.48 -6.07
CA VAL A 38 8.70 -2.49 -5.79
C VAL A 38 8.99 -1.66 -7.03
N THR A 39 9.20 -2.30 -8.19
CA THR A 39 9.53 -1.65 -9.45
C THR A 39 8.39 -0.73 -9.92
N HIS A 40 7.13 -1.17 -9.82
CA HIS A 40 5.99 -0.35 -10.16
C HIS A 40 5.87 0.87 -9.24
N ALA A 41 6.15 0.71 -7.96
CA ALA A 41 6.17 1.83 -7.04
C ALA A 41 7.28 2.84 -7.40
N GLU A 42 8.49 2.43 -7.80
CA GLU A 42 9.55 3.30 -8.33
C GLU A 42 9.12 4.00 -9.62
N ARG A 43 8.55 3.27 -10.57
CA ARG A 43 8.00 3.84 -11.80
C ARG A 43 7.01 4.97 -11.52
N ASP A 44 6.12 4.76 -10.56
CA ASP A 44 4.99 5.61 -10.26
C ASP A 44 5.34 6.82 -9.36
N GLY A 45 6.57 6.94 -8.93
CA GLY A 45 7.04 8.10 -8.19
C GLY A 45 6.60 8.16 -6.72
N SER A 46 6.44 7.01 -6.01
CA SER A 46 5.99 6.91 -4.61
C SER A 46 7.17 6.78 -3.62
N ILE A 47 7.81 7.86 -3.15
CA ILE A 47 9.15 7.93 -2.48
C ILE A 47 9.34 7.07 -1.22
N SER A 48 8.31 6.60 -0.55
CA SER A 48 8.41 5.90 0.73
C SER A 48 8.09 4.41 0.68
N ARG A 49 7.91 3.80 -0.53
CA ARG A 49 7.34 2.45 -0.66
C ARG A 49 8.14 1.46 -1.54
N TRP A 50 9.47 1.65 -1.76
CA TRP A 50 10.25 1.09 -2.86
C TRP A 50 11.44 0.24 -2.44
N LEU A 51 12.56 0.39 -3.17
CA LEU A 51 13.85 -0.19 -2.80
C LEU A 51 14.18 0.00 -1.31
N PHE A 52 13.75 1.12 -0.72
CA PHE A 52 13.82 1.37 0.73
C PHE A 52 13.20 0.25 1.59
N ARG A 53 12.27 -0.54 1.05
CA ARG A 53 11.59 -1.63 1.78
C ARG A 53 12.30 -2.98 1.67
N ILE A 54 13.17 -3.17 0.68
CA ILE A 54 13.89 -4.45 0.46
C ILE A 54 14.63 -4.92 1.73
N PRO A 55 15.39 -4.07 2.47
CA PRO A 55 16.01 -4.50 3.72
C PRO A 55 15.03 -5.06 4.75
N GLY A 56 13.82 -4.51 4.83
CA GLY A 56 12.78 -5.01 5.71
C GLY A 56 12.23 -6.37 5.28
N TYR A 57 12.03 -6.61 3.99
CA TYR A 57 11.64 -7.93 3.49
C TYR A 57 12.72 -8.97 3.81
N VAL A 58 13.99 -8.63 3.58
CA VAL A 58 15.12 -9.52 3.92
C VAL A 58 15.18 -9.80 5.43
N ALA A 59 14.95 -8.81 6.28
CA ALA A 59 14.90 -9.00 7.72
C ALA A 59 13.79 -9.99 8.13
N ALA A 60 12.61 -9.88 7.54
CA ALA A 60 11.49 -10.80 7.79
C ALA A 60 11.78 -12.24 7.33
N LEU A 61 12.49 -12.41 6.22
CA LEU A 61 12.95 -13.73 5.75
C LEU A 61 13.99 -14.33 6.70
N LYS A 62 15.01 -13.56 7.07
CA LYS A 62 16.09 -14.01 7.98
C LYS A 62 15.57 -14.36 9.37
N SER A 63 14.62 -13.61 9.90
CA SER A 63 13.97 -13.89 11.19
C SER A 63 12.95 -15.04 11.12
N LYS A 64 12.66 -15.55 9.91
CA LYS A 64 11.61 -16.56 9.64
C LYS A 64 10.21 -16.08 9.99
N LYS A 65 10.00 -14.78 10.09
CA LYS A 65 8.66 -14.17 10.26
C LYS A 65 7.84 -14.34 8.98
N ALA A 66 8.45 -14.11 7.81
CA ALA A 66 7.82 -14.33 6.52
C ALA A 66 8.38 -15.56 5.83
N LYS A 67 7.52 -16.33 5.14
CA LYS A 67 7.92 -17.45 4.28
C LYS A 67 8.29 -16.94 2.89
N GLY A 68 9.49 -17.25 2.44
CA GLY A 68 9.95 -16.90 1.10
C GLY A 68 9.41 -17.82 -0.01
N ASN A 69 8.90 -18.99 0.36
CA ASN A 69 8.28 -19.98 -0.54
C ASN A 69 6.80 -20.21 -0.18
N ALA A 70 6.11 -19.14 0.16
CA ALA A 70 4.70 -19.21 0.48
C ALA A 70 3.87 -19.62 -0.76
N SER A 71 2.85 -20.45 -0.52
CA SER A 71 1.92 -20.94 -1.52
C SER A 71 0.49 -20.51 -1.17
N PRO A 72 0.10 -19.27 -1.48
CA PRO A 72 -1.24 -18.79 -1.18
C PRO A 72 -2.32 -19.58 -1.91
N SER A 73 -3.50 -19.71 -1.30
CA SER A 73 -4.60 -20.45 -1.89
C SER A 73 -5.95 -19.76 -1.71
N ASN A 74 -6.82 -19.89 -2.72
CA ASN A 74 -8.19 -19.36 -2.71
C ASN A 74 -9.15 -20.31 -1.97
N ILE A 75 -10.00 -19.74 -1.11
CA ILE A 75 -11.13 -20.40 -0.45
C ILE A 75 -12.40 -19.61 -0.79
N PHE A 76 -13.34 -20.22 -1.50
CA PHE A 76 -14.64 -19.62 -1.78
C PHE A 76 -15.54 -19.77 -0.56
N LEU A 77 -15.80 -18.66 0.15
CA LEU A 77 -16.66 -18.63 1.33
C LEU A 77 -18.13 -18.60 0.97
N THR A 78 -18.46 -17.83 -0.06
CA THR A 78 -19.79 -17.72 -0.67
C THR A 78 -19.64 -17.51 -2.18
N GLN A 79 -20.75 -17.33 -2.89
CA GLN A 79 -20.72 -16.99 -4.32
C GLN A 79 -19.99 -15.66 -4.62
N ASN A 80 -19.96 -14.74 -3.65
CA ASN A 80 -19.44 -13.38 -3.82
C ASN A 80 -18.26 -13.06 -2.91
N ALA A 81 -17.87 -13.97 -2.02
CA ALA A 81 -16.79 -13.75 -1.06
C ALA A 81 -15.72 -14.83 -1.16
N ILE A 82 -14.50 -14.40 -1.34
CA ILE A 82 -13.30 -15.22 -1.49
C ILE A 82 -12.33 -14.84 -0.38
N ARG A 83 -11.70 -15.85 0.21
CA ARG A 83 -10.55 -15.67 1.11
C ARG A 83 -9.31 -16.22 0.44
N VAL A 84 -8.20 -15.48 0.56
CA VAL A 84 -6.86 -16.02 0.31
C VAL A 84 -6.17 -16.20 1.64
N ASP A 85 -5.73 -17.41 1.92
CA ASP A 85 -4.70 -17.65 2.94
C ASP A 85 -3.34 -17.39 2.31
N GLY A 86 -2.61 -16.40 2.80
CA GLY A 86 -1.32 -15.98 2.27
C GLY A 86 -0.14 -16.84 2.73
N ASP A 87 -0.39 -17.90 3.50
CA ASP A 87 0.63 -18.85 3.97
C ASP A 87 1.83 -18.15 4.64
N TYR A 88 1.60 -17.05 5.33
CA TYR A 88 2.64 -16.21 5.96
C TYR A 88 3.69 -15.65 5.00
N GLY A 89 3.39 -15.57 3.69
CA GLY A 89 4.22 -14.94 2.68
C GLY A 89 4.05 -13.42 2.61
N PHE A 90 4.58 -12.84 1.54
CA PHE A 90 4.37 -11.44 1.23
C PHE A 90 3.07 -11.24 0.45
N ALA A 91 2.31 -10.21 0.78
CA ALA A 91 1.00 -9.92 0.20
C ALA A 91 0.97 -9.88 -1.34
N PRO A 92 1.99 -9.39 -2.09
CA PRO A 92 1.95 -9.40 -3.55
C PRO A 92 1.67 -10.76 -4.19
N THR A 93 2.19 -11.86 -3.62
CA THR A 93 1.90 -13.22 -4.13
C THR A 93 0.46 -13.61 -3.87
N ALA A 94 -0.06 -13.34 -2.67
CA ALA A 94 -1.46 -13.62 -2.32
C ALA A 94 -2.44 -12.81 -3.19
N ILE A 95 -2.13 -11.55 -3.50
CA ILE A 95 -2.90 -10.69 -4.39
C ILE A 95 -2.95 -11.27 -5.81
N LYS A 96 -1.81 -11.73 -6.36
CA LYS A 96 -1.75 -12.38 -7.68
C LYS A 96 -2.65 -13.62 -7.77
N VAL A 97 -2.77 -14.39 -6.68
CA VAL A 97 -3.63 -15.57 -6.60
C VAL A 97 -5.11 -15.17 -6.49
N GLY A 98 -5.42 -14.14 -5.69
CA GLY A 98 -6.80 -13.78 -5.37
C GLY A 98 -7.50 -12.90 -6.42
N LEU A 99 -6.78 -11.96 -7.04
CA LEU A 99 -7.39 -10.99 -7.96
C LEU A 99 -8.12 -11.62 -9.16
N PRO A 100 -7.59 -12.64 -9.86
CA PRO A 100 -8.32 -13.26 -10.96
C PRO A 100 -9.68 -13.85 -10.52
N ALA A 101 -9.73 -14.52 -9.39
CA ALA A 101 -10.95 -15.07 -8.85
C ALA A 101 -11.96 -13.97 -8.43
N LEU A 102 -11.47 -12.84 -7.89
CA LEU A 102 -12.30 -11.67 -7.60
C LEU A 102 -12.88 -11.06 -8.85
N VAL A 103 -12.09 -10.91 -9.92
CA VAL A 103 -12.53 -10.40 -11.23
C VAL A 103 -13.63 -11.29 -11.81
N ASP A 104 -13.40 -12.59 -11.85
CA ASP A 104 -14.39 -13.57 -12.38
C ASP A 104 -15.70 -13.53 -11.58
N THR A 105 -15.59 -13.51 -10.25
CA THR A 105 -16.73 -13.41 -9.35
C THR A 105 -17.53 -12.13 -9.59
N THR A 106 -16.84 -11.00 -9.69
CA THR A 106 -17.47 -9.68 -9.88
C THR A 106 -18.13 -9.56 -11.25
N ASN A 107 -17.50 -10.05 -12.30
CA ASN A 107 -18.05 -10.09 -13.65
C ASN A 107 -19.32 -10.96 -13.73
N LYS A 108 -19.41 -12.00 -12.91
CA LYS A 108 -20.57 -12.89 -12.88
C LYS A 108 -21.71 -12.36 -12.03
N HIS A 109 -21.41 -11.73 -10.89
CA HIS A 109 -22.40 -11.41 -9.85
C HIS A 109 -22.59 -9.91 -9.59
N GLY A 110 -21.83 -9.04 -10.27
CA GLY A 110 -21.88 -7.59 -10.08
C GLY A 110 -21.08 -7.06 -8.89
N VAL A 111 -20.87 -7.86 -7.87
CA VAL A 111 -20.13 -7.53 -6.64
C VAL A 111 -19.29 -8.72 -6.22
N GLY A 112 -18.04 -8.48 -5.87
CA GLY A 112 -17.15 -9.47 -5.29
C GLY A 112 -16.36 -8.89 -4.11
N VAL A 113 -16.05 -9.73 -3.14
CA VAL A 113 -15.20 -9.42 -1.99
C VAL A 113 -14.07 -10.42 -1.92
N LEU A 114 -12.84 -9.92 -1.77
CA LEU A 114 -11.66 -10.70 -1.51
C LEU A 114 -11.10 -10.29 -0.15
N THR A 115 -10.88 -11.26 0.73
CA THR A 115 -10.19 -11.07 2.00
C THR A 115 -8.87 -11.82 1.95
N ILE A 116 -7.78 -11.17 2.39
CA ILE A 116 -6.45 -11.79 2.45
C ILE A 116 -6.04 -11.86 3.91
N THR A 117 -5.60 -13.04 4.35
CA THR A 117 -5.12 -13.30 5.72
C THR A 117 -3.71 -13.87 5.70
N ASN A 118 -3.06 -13.86 6.86
CA ASN A 118 -1.74 -14.47 7.04
C ASN A 118 -0.70 -13.94 6.04
N THR A 119 -0.65 -12.64 5.81
CA THR A 119 0.35 -12.00 4.95
C THR A 119 1.15 -10.94 5.69
N HIS A 120 2.34 -10.68 5.18
CA HIS A 120 3.19 -9.57 5.60
C HIS A 120 3.12 -8.48 4.53
N HIS A 121 2.49 -7.33 4.86
CA HIS A 121 2.10 -6.34 3.88
C HIS A 121 2.83 -5.01 4.03
N PHE A 122 3.39 -4.52 2.91
CA PHE A 122 3.92 -3.14 2.77
C PHE A 122 3.60 -2.52 1.41
N ALA A 123 2.74 -3.14 0.65
CA ALA A 123 2.48 -2.66 -0.69
C ALA A 123 1.65 -1.36 -0.69
N ALA A 124 1.54 -0.78 -1.84
CA ALA A 124 0.69 0.37 -2.11
C ALA A 124 -0.62 -0.14 -2.71
N LEU A 125 -1.74 0.19 -2.08
CA LEU A 125 -3.07 -0.35 -2.42
C LEU A 125 -3.59 0.04 -3.81
N TRP A 126 -2.95 1.03 -4.49
CA TRP A 126 -3.38 1.35 -5.86
C TRP A 126 -3.12 0.21 -6.85
N HIS A 127 -2.18 -0.71 -6.55
CA HIS A 127 -1.90 -1.86 -7.43
C HIS A 127 -3.14 -2.73 -7.60
N GLU A 128 -3.79 -3.07 -6.49
CA GLU A 128 -4.97 -3.92 -6.44
C GLU A 128 -6.17 -3.23 -7.10
N THR A 129 -6.42 -1.99 -6.72
CA THR A 129 -7.59 -1.26 -7.22
C THR A 129 -7.43 -0.83 -8.68
N GLU A 130 -6.23 -0.45 -9.11
CA GLU A 130 -5.97 -0.11 -10.51
C GLU A 130 -6.06 -1.34 -11.41
N ALA A 131 -5.55 -2.49 -10.97
CA ALA A 131 -5.69 -3.75 -11.69
C ALA A 131 -7.16 -4.13 -11.91
N LEU A 132 -8.03 -3.87 -10.93
CA LEU A 132 -9.49 -4.04 -11.09
C LEU A 132 -10.05 -3.03 -12.10
N ALA A 133 -9.62 -1.78 -12.05
CA ALA A 133 -10.07 -0.75 -12.97
C ALA A 133 -9.63 -1.03 -14.43
N GLU A 134 -8.48 -1.63 -14.65
CA GLU A 134 -8.02 -2.12 -15.95
C GLU A 134 -8.92 -3.24 -16.52
N GLN A 135 -9.64 -3.97 -15.62
CA GLN A 135 -10.67 -4.96 -15.99
C GLN A 135 -12.09 -4.35 -16.05
N ASN A 136 -12.22 -3.02 -16.13
CA ASN A 136 -13.49 -2.28 -16.12
C ASN A 136 -14.33 -2.47 -14.84
N LEU A 137 -13.69 -2.77 -13.72
CA LEU A 137 -14.33 -2.90 -12.41
C LEU A 137 -13.96 -1.71 -11.51
N ILE A 138 -14.88 -1.29 -10.67
CA ILE A 138 -14.57 -0.34 -9.58
C ILE A 138 -13.89 -1.13 -8.47
N GLY A 139 -12.74 -0.65 -8.00
CA GLY A 139 -11.98 -1.28 -6.92
C GLY A 139 -11.96 -0.44 -5.65
N ILE A 140 -12.10 -1.09 -4.50
CA ILE A 140 -11.86 -0.52 -3.16
C ILE A 140 -10.97 -1.49 -2.41
N ALA A 141 -9.88 -0.99 -1.84
CA ALA A 141 -8.98 -1.81 -1.02
C ALA A 141 -8.60 -1.06 0.26
N CYS A 142 -8.44 -1.78 1.37
CA CYS A 142 -7.93 -1.23 2.60
C CYS A 142 -7.19 -2.29 3.43
N THR A 143 -6.21 -1.82 4.22
CA THR A 143 -5.44 -2.66 5.14
C THR A 143 -5.14 -1.92 6.44
N ALA A 144 -5.07 -2.64 7.55
CA ALA A 144 -4.57 -2.13 8.81
C ALA A 144 -3.08 -2.43 8.96
N TYR A 145 -2.38 -1.64 9.80
CA TYR A 145 -0.96 -1.81 10.04
C TYR A 145 -0.61 -1.50 11.51
N LYS A 146 0.60 -1.82 11.95
CA LYS A 146 1.08 -1.56 13.33
C LYS A 146 0.71 -0.14 13.80
N PRO A 147 0.37 0.03 15.09
CA PRO A 147 -0.05 1.32 15.63
C PRO A 147 1.00 2.40 15.45
N SER A 148 0.60 3.49 14.84
CA SER A 148 1.41 4.71 14.64
C SER A 148 0.57 5.97 14.69
N VAL A 149 -0.76 5.85 14.73
CA VAL A 149 -1.72 6.95 14.65
C VAL A 149 -2.62 6.96 15.88
N ALA A 150 -2.75 8.12 16.50
CA ALA A 150 -3.67 8.30 17.62
C ALA A 150 -5.10 8.53 17.11
N PRO A 151 -6.12 7.86 17.69
CA PRO A 151 -7.51 8.25 17.51
C PRO A 151 -7.74 9.71 17.91
N ALA A 152 -8.78 10.34 17.35
CA ALA A 152 -9.14 11.70 17.70
C ALA A 152 -9.35 11.86 19.21
N GLY A 153 -8.69 12.85 19.80
CA GLY A 153 -8.68 13.10 21.25
C GLY A 153 -7.69 12.26 22.07
N ALA A 154 -7.09 11.21 21.49
CA ALA A 154 -6.08 10.40 22.16
C ALA A 154 -4.67 10.96 21.96
N LYS A 155 -3.75 10.58 22.87
CA LYS A 155 -2.31 10.88 22.81
C LYS A 155 -1.45 9.63 22.56
N LYS A 156 -2.07 8.47 22.39
CA LYS A 156 -1.37 7.21 22.15
C LYS A 156 -1.88 6.58 20.86
N ALA A 157 -0.97 5.95 20.13
CA ALA A 157 -1.32 5.23 18.91
C ALA A 157 -2.19 4.01 19.23
N LEU A 158 -3.23 3.83 18.43
CA LEU A 158 -4.07 2.64 18.39
C LEU A 158 -4.19 2.12 16.95
N PHE A 159 -4.34 3.02 15.99
CA PHE A 159 -4.43 2.71 14.56
C PHE A 159 -3.07 2.67 13.90
N GLY A 160 -2.94 1.88 12.83
CA GLY A 160 -1.92 2.09 11.83
C GLY A 160 -2.22 3.35 11.00
N THR A 161 -1.48 3.56 9.92
CA THR A 161 -1.80 4.61 8.94
C THR A 161 -3.07 4.28 8.15
N ASN A 162 -3.52 3.04 8.24
CA ASN A 162 -4.78 2.48 7.75
C ASN A 162 -5.18 3.09 6.40
N PRO A 163 -4.46 2.73 5.33
CA PRO A 163 -4.71 3.29 4.01
C PRO A 163 -5.97 2.71 3.38
N ILE A 164 -6.57 3.52 2.54
CA ILE A 164 -7.67 3.14 1.64
C ILE A 164 -7.34 3.55 0.22
N SER A 165 -7.61 2.65 -0.72
CA SER A 165 -7.52 2.92 -2.15
C SER A 165 -8.87 2.74 -2.83
N PHE A 166 -9.09 3.54 -3.84
CA PHE A 166 -10.27 3.47 -4.70
C PHE A 166 -9.84 3.68 -6.14
N ALA A 167 -10.39 2.89 -7.06
CA ALA A 167 -10.20 3.09 -8.49
C ALA A 167 -11.53 3.06 -9.24
N TRP A 168 -11.67 3.98 -10.19
CA TRP A 168 -12.79 4.05 -11.13
C TRP A 168 -12.28 3.85 -12.55
N PRO A 169 -12.79 2.86 -13.29
CA PRO A 169 -12.39 2.59 -14.66
C PRO A 169 -12.88 3.69 -15.62
N ARG A 170 -12.11 3.96 -16.66
CA ARG A 170 -12.43 4.93 -17.69
C ARG A 170 -12.15 4.35 -19.07
N LYS A 171 -13.13 4.39 -19.97
CA LYS A 171 -12.98 3.85 -21.33
C LYS A 171 -11.92 4.62 -22.11
N ASN A 172 -10.92 3.91 -22.62
CA ASN A 172 -9.81 4.47 -23.42
C ASN A 172 -9.01 5.59 -22.72
N LYS A 173 -9.02 5.65 -21.40
CA LYS A 173 -8.27 6.60 -20.58
C LYS A 173 -7.70 5.89 -19.34
N THR A 174 -6.70 6.51 -18.73
CA THR A 174 -6.21 6.03 -17.42
C THR A 174 -7.31 6.14 -16.36
N PRO A 175 -7.46 5.15 -15.48
CA PRO A 175 -8.47 5.17 -14.44
C PRO A 175 -8.25 6.34 -13.46
N VAL A 176 -9.30 6.76 -12.77
CA VAL A 176 -9.15 7.64 -11.59
C VAL A 176 -8.80 6.74 -10.41
N VAL A 177 -7.65 7.00 -9.80
CA VAL A 177 -7.16 6.16 -8.70
C VAL A 177 -6.59 7.02 -7.58
N TYR A 178 -7.09 6.86 -6.36
CA TYR A 178 -6.41 7.37 -5.18
C TYR A 178 -6.02 6.23 -4.23
N ASP A 179 -4.93 6.44 -3.52
CA ASP A 179 -4.45 5.62 -2.40
C ASP A 179 -3.92 6.60 -1.37
N MET A 180 -4.53 6.62 -0.22
CA MET A 180 -4.21 7.57 0.84
C MET A 180 -4.26 6.92 2.22
N ALA A 181 -3.38 7.36 3.10
CA ALA A 181 -3.47 7.06 4.52
C ALA A 181 -4.66 7.79 5.17
N THR A 182 -5.17 7.27 6.27
CA THR A 182 -6.12 7.99 7.14
C THR A 182 -5.44 8.90 8.14
N SER A 183 -4.11 8.84 8.22
CA SER A 183 -3.27 9.79 8.95
C SER A 183 -3.04 11.07 8.13
N THR A 184 -2.60 12.13 8.81
CA THR A 184 -2.22 13.41 8.18
C THR A 184 -1.12 13.27 7.14
N MET A 185 -0.23 12.28 7.33
CA MET A 185 0.92 11.97 6.47
C MET A 185 1.25 10.48 6.58
N ALA A 186 1.86 9.90 5.56
CA ALA A 186 2.38 8.54 5.65
C ALA A 186 3.60 8.48 6.58
N MET A 187 3.71 7.46 7.44
CA MET A 187 4.85 7.32 8.36
C MET A 187 6.19 7.27 7.61
N GLY A 188 6.23 6.66 6.42
CA GLY A 188 7.45 6.65 5.61
C GLY A 188 7.88 8.04 5.14
N GLU A 189 6.95 8.95 4.85
CA GLU A 189 7.26 10.35 4.50
C GLU A 189 7.80 11.11 5.71
N VAL A 190 7.24 10.87 6.91
CA VAL A 190 7.77 11.42 8.17
C VAL A 190 9.20 10.93 8.41
N GLN A 191 9.48 9.64 8.19
CA GLN A 191 10.83 9.07 8.34
C GLN A 191 11.83 9.67 7.33
N VAL A 192 11.39 9.88 6.08
CA VAL A 192 12.21 10.56 5.06
C VAL A 192 12.47 12.01 5.46
N ALA A 193 11.46 12.75 5.90
CA ALA A 193 11.61 14.13 6.36
C ALA A 193 12.57 14.23 7.56
N ALA A 194 12.47 13.30 8.51
CA ALA A 194 13.37 13.23 9.67
C ALA A 194 14.83 12.96 9.25
N ARG A 195 15.05 12.02 8.32
CA ARG A 195 16.38 11.72 7.77
C ARG A 195 17.01 12.91 7.07
N ASP A 196 16.21 13.63 6.28
CA ASP A 196 16.65 14.73 5.43
C ASP A 196 16.66 16.09 6.16
N GLY A 197 16.25 16.12 7.42
CA GLY A 197 16.25 17.33 8.25
C GLY A 197 15.17 18.36 7.86
N HIS A 198 14.10 17.93 7.20
CA HIS A 198 12.98 18.78 6.82
C HIS A 198 11.88 18.76 7.86
N LYS A 199 11.22 19.89 8.07
CA LYS A 199 10.02 19.96 8.89
C LYS A 199 8.81 19.40 8.14
N VAL A 200 7.85 18.90 8.93
CA VAL A 200 6.50 18.55 8.41
C VAL A 200 5.50 19.65 8.83
N PRO A 201 4.30 19.71 8.23
CA PRO A 201 3.29 20.67 8.65
C PRO A 201 2.99 20.54 10.14
N TYR A 202 2.85 21.68 10.84
CA TYR A 202 2.53 21.68 12.27
C TYR A 202 1.21 20.94 12.55
N GLY A 203 1.21 20.06 13.53
CA GLY A 203 0.05 19.22 13.83
C GLY A 203 -0.05 17.96 12.98
N THR A 204 0.99 17.59 12.23
CA THR A 204 1.11 16.28 11.58
C THR A 204 1.08 15.16 12.62
N GLY A 205 1.63 15.40 13.80
CA GLY A 205 1.67 14.42 14.87
C GLY A 205 1.88 15.08 16.24
N LEU A 206 2.01 14.22 17.24
CA LEU A 206 2.36 14.58 18.61
C LEU A 206 3.76 14.06 18.91
N ASN A 207 4.49 14.81 19.75
CA ASN A 207 5.71 14.33 20.37
C ASN A 207 5.40 13.31 21.50
N LYS A 208 6.42 12.78 22.15
CA LYS A 208 6.30 11.82 23.27
C LYS A 208 5.49 12.36 24.48
N ASP A 209 5.43 13.69 24.64
CA ASP A 209 4.72 14.36 25.72
C ASP A 209 3.25 14.63 25.38
N GLY A 210 2.85 14.29 24.15
CA GLY A 210 1.48 14.45 23.64
C GLY A 210 1.17 15.87 23.17
N GLU A 211 2.18 16.64 22.77
CA GLU A 211 2.06 17.98 22.23
C GLU A 211 2.19 17.98 20.72
N LYS A 212 1.41 18.81 20.00
CA LYS A 212 1.51 18.95 18.55
C LYS A 212 2.89 19.46 18.14
N THR A 213 3.46 18.87 17.09
CA THR A 213 4.80 19.22 16.63
C THR A 213 4.88 19.26 15.09
N ASP A 214 5.88 19.98 14.58
CA ASP A 214 6.34 19.98 13.19
C ASP A 214 7.68 19.25 13.01
N ASP A 215 8.21 18.68 14.11
CA ASP A 215 9.45 17.90 14.10
C ASP A 215 9.17 16.43 13.75
N PRO A 216 9.55 15.96 12.55
CA PRO A 216 9.32 14.58 12.14
C PRO A 216 10.12 13.58 12.99
N ALA A 217 11.29 13.95 13.51
CA ALA A 217 12.06 13.09 14.37
C ALA A 217 11.36 12.85 15.72
N ALA A 218 10.73 13.88 16.29
CA ALA A 218 9.94 13.75 17.52
C ALA A 218 8.70 12.86 17.30
N ILE A 219 8.08 12.91 16.12
CA ILE A 219 6.96 12.03 15.76
C ILE A 219 7.44 10.57 15.59
N ALA A 220 8.54 10.35 14.85
CA ALA A 220 9.05 9.03 14.55
C ALA A 220 9.64 8.30 15.77
N ASN A 221 10.23 9.04 16.74
CA ASN A 221 10.96 8.51 17.88
C ASN A 221 10.14 8.62 19.19
N GLY A 222 9.01 7.92 19.23
CA GLY A 222 8.17 7.81 20.42
C GLY A 222 6.97 8.75 20.44
N GLY A 223 6.79 9.56 19.41
CA GLY A 223 5.56 10.30 19.14
C GLY A 223 4.53 9.48 18.38
N VAL A 224 3.48 10.13 17.88
CA VAL A 224 2.41 9.52 17.11
C VAL A 224 1.93 10.47 16.02
N LEU A 225 1.47 9.92 14.90
CA LEU A 225 0.73 10.66 13.88
C LEU A 225 -0.69 10.99 14.36
N LEU A 226 -1.29 12.02 13.77
CA LEU A 226 -2.71 12.32 13.92
C LEU A 226 -3.49 11.87 12.68
N THR A 227 -4.79 11.71 12.82
CA THR A 227 -5.70 11.44 11.70
C THR A 227 -5.98 12.72 10.92
N PHE A 228 -6.15 12.61 9.58
CA PHE A 228 -6.57 13.75 8.78
C PHE A 228 -7.99 14.21 9.20
N GLY A 229 -8.23 15.52 9.19
CA GLY A 229 -9.56 16.06 9.53
C GLY A 229 -10.07 15.60 10.91
N ASP A 230 -9.17 15.30 11.83
CA ASP A 230 -9.43 14.93 13.22
C ASP A 230 -10.37 13.72 13.35
N TYR A 231 -11.58 13.87 13.92
CA TYR A 231 -12.54 12.79 14.14
C TYR A 231 -13.00 12.13 12.82
N LYS A 232 -12.97 12.85 11.68
CA LYS A 232 -13.37 12.27 10.37
C LYS A 232 -12.43 11.19 9.91
N GLY A 233 -11.12 11.47 9.90
CA GLY A 233 -10.10 10.47 9.60
C GLY A 233 -10.05 9.36 10.64
N SER A 234 -10.30 9.67 11.92
CA SER A 234 -10.40 8.66 12.98
C SER A 234 -11.55 7.66 12.75
N ALA A 235 -12.71 8.15 12.30
CA ALA A 235 -13.83 7.29 11.98
C ALA A 235 -13.53 6.36 10.78
N ILE A 236 -12.86 6.89 9.75
CA ILE A 236 -12.43 6.08 8.60
C ILE A 236 -11.36 5.06 9.00
N ALA A 237 -10.38 5.46 9.84
CA ALA A 237 -9.37 4.54 10.36
C ALA A 237 -9.97 3.38 11.15
N MET A 238 -10.99 3.65 11.98
CA MET A 238 -11.76 2.64 12.70
C MET A 238 -12.52 1.71 11.73
N MET A 239 -13.15 2.24 10.69
CA MET A 239 -13.81 1.44 9.66
C MET A 239 -12.81 0.47 9.00
N ILE A 240 -11.60 0.94 8.70
CA ILE A 240 -10.56 0.11 8.10
C ILE A 240 -10.08 -1.00 9.04
N GLU A 241 -9.89 -0.71 10.34
CA GLU A 241 -9.62 -1.76 11.34
C GLU A 241 -10.71 -2.85 11.31
N LEU A 242 -11.97 -2.44 11.30
CA LEU A 242 -13.10 -3.37 11.30
C LEU A 242 -13.19 -4.19 10.01
N LEU A 243 -12.89 -3.59 8.85
CA LEU A 243 -12.91 -4.29 7.57
C LEU A 243 -11.67 -5.18 7.39
N ALA A 244 -10.47 -4.63 7.55
CA ALA A 244 -9.22 -5.31 7.21
C ALA A 244 -8.70 -6.26 8.30
N ALA A 245 -9.21 -6.16 9.52
CA ALA A 245 -8.90 -7.08 10.62
C ALA A 245 -10.15 -7.80 11.12
N GLY A 246 -11.13 -7.09 11.64
CA GLY A 246 -12.31 -7.68 12.26
C GLY A 246 -13.13 -8.56 11.32
N LEU A 247 -13.49 -8.08 10.13
CA LEU A 247 -14.26 -8.82 9.13
C LEU A 247 -13.41 -9.90 8.44
N VAL A 248 -12.17 -9.57 8.10
CA VAL A 248 -11.23 -10.48 7.44
C VAL A 248 -10.83 -11.63 8.37
N GLY A 249 -10.80 -11.38 9.68
CA GLY A 249 -10.39 -12.36 10.69
C GLY A 249 -8.89 -12.48 10.84
N ASP A 250 -8.17 -11.37 10.68
CA ASP A 250 -6.74 -11.24 10.96
C ASP A 250 -6.51 -10.20 12.08
N LEU A 251 -5.29 -9.77 12.31
CA LEU A 251 -4.87 -8.95 13.44
C LEU A 251 -5.32 -7.50 13.34
N PHE A 252 -5.91 -6.97 14.39
CA PHE A 252 -5.99 -5.52 14.58
C PHE A 252 -4.60 -4.91 14.72
N SER A 253 -4.49 -3.61 14.50
CA SER A 253 -3.20 -2.91 14.59
C SER A 253 -2.47 -3.17 15.91
N PHE A 254 -3.17 -3.15 17.05
CA PHE A 254 -2.55 -3.39 18.36
C PHE A 254 -2.08 -4.86 18.52
N GLU A 255 -2.85 -5.84 18.01
CA GLU A 255 -2.46 -7.26 18.01
C GLU A 255 -1.26 -7.51 17.09
N ALA A 256 -1.23 -6.86 15.92
CA ALA A 256 -0.10 -6.93 15.00
C ALA A 256 1.22 -6.43 15.65
N LYS A 257 1.12 -5.44 16.56
CA LYS A 257 2.26 -4.97 17.36
C LYS A 257 2.70 -5.99 18.40
N GLU A 258 1.75 -6.69 19.06
CA GLU A 258 2.05 -7.67 20.09
C GLU A 258 2.79 -8.89 19.54
N VAL A 259 2.46 -9.33 18.33
CA VAL A 259 3.10 -10.49 17.68
C VAL A 259 4.33 -10.13 16.85
N ASP A 260 4.64 -8.85 16.66
CA ASP A 260 5.78 -8.42 15.86
C ASP A 260 7.10 -8.64 16.60
N ASN A 261 8.06 -9.25 15.92
CA ASN A 261 9.38 -9.53 16.51
C ASN A 261 10.37 -8.35 16.41
N ASN A 262 9.90 -7.19 15.93
CA ASN A 262 10.67 -5.96 15.77
C ASN A 262 11.95 -6.09 14.92
N ASP A 263 11.95 -7.00 13.94
CA ASP A 263 13.07 -7.19 13.00
C ASP A 263 13.21 -6.06 11.96
N GLY A 264 12.28 -5.09 11.95
CA GLY A 264 12.21 -4.02 10.97
C GLY A 264 11.50 -4.39 9.67
N GLY A 265 11.08 -5.65 9.52
CA GLY A 265 10.28 -6.12 8.41
C GLY A 265 8.79 -5.79 8.52
N PRO A 266 7.99 -6.16 7.50
CA PRO A 266 6.56 -5.95 7.51
C PRO A 266 5.88 -6.73 8.63
N ALA A 267 4.91 -6.09 9.28
CA ALA A 267 4.04 -6.79 10.23
C ALA A 267 3.05 -7.68 9.47
N ARG A 268 2.52 -8.70 10.16
CA ARG A 268 1.39 -9.47 9.69
C ARG A 268 0.12 -8.64 9.78
N GLY A 269 -0.77 -8.81 8.81
CA GLY A 269 -2.09 -8.18 8.81
C GLY A 269 -2.94 -8.68 7.67
N GLY A 270 -4.23 -8.32 7.72
CA GLY A 270 -5.20 -8.65 6.70
C GLY A 270 -5.41 -7.51 5.71
N GLU A 271 -6.03 -7.86 4.59
CA GLU A 271 -6.45 -6.92 3.57
C GLU A 271 -7.88 -7.23 3.14
N PHE A 272 -8.67 -6.18 2.96
CA PHE A 272 -10.01 -6.23 2.40
C PHE A 272 -10.00 -5.57 1.04
N ILE A 273 -10.49 -6.29 0.01
CA ILE A 273 -10.65 -5.79 -1.36
C ILE A 273 -12.09 -6.05 -1.81
N MET A 274 -12.74 -5.04 -2.36
CA MET A 274 -14.07 -5.15 -2.94
C MET A 274 -14.05 -4.67 -4.38
N ALA A 275 -14.71 -5.41 -5.26
CA ALA A 275 -14.88 -5.05 -6.66
C ALA A 275 -16.37 -4.94 -7.01
N LEU A 276 -16.70 -3.94 -7.86
CA LEU A 276 -18.06 -3.71 -8.35
C LEU A 276 -18.03 -3.65 -9.88
N SER A 277 -19.00 -4.29 -10.53
CA SER A 277 -19.19 -4.20 -11.98
C SER A 277 -20.15 -3.06 -12.30
N PRO A 278 -19.68 -1.90 -12.80
CA PRO A 278 -20.56 -0.82 -13.18
C PRO A 278 -21.49 -1.22 -14.34
N GLN A 279 -21.06 -2.13 -15.22
CA GLN A 279 -21.89 -2.63 -16.32
C GLN A 279 -23.10 -3.41 -15.82
N LEU A 280 -22.93 -4.30 -14.83
CA LEU A 280 -24.04 -5.09 -14.28
C LEU A 280 -24.95 -4.29 -13.34
N ILE A 281 -24.41 -3.26 -12.66
CA ILE A 281 -25.15 -2.48 -11.67
C ILE A 281 -25.89 -1.31 -12.34
N ALA A 282 -25.22 -0.55 -13.19
CA ALA A 282 -25.76 0.66 -13.80
C ALA A 282 -26.22 0.47 -15.27
N GLY A 283 -25.82 -0.65 -15.91
CA GLY A 283 -26.12 -0.90 -17.31
C GLY A 283 -25.31 -0.05 -18.28
N ASP A 284 -25.83 0.09 -19.51
CA ASP A 284 -25.18 0.87 -20.55
C ASP A 284 -25.13 2.38 -20.20
N GLY A 285 -24.08 3.06 -20.67
CA GLY A 285 -23.93 4.50 -20.48
C GLY A 285 -23.30 4.92 -19.16
N TRP A 286 -22.95 3.99 -18.28
CA TRP A 286 -22.32 4.30 -16.99
C TRP A 286 -21.00 5.09 -17.14
N ASN A 287 -20.20 4.74 -18.17
CA ASN A 287 -18.92 5.39 -18.39
C ASN A 287 -19.11 6.82 -18.94
N GLU A 288 -19.98 7.01 -19.90
CA GLU A 288 -20.31 8.32 -20.46
C GLU A 288 -20.89 9.26 -19.40
N HIS A 289 -21.68 8.72 -18.47
CA HIS A 289 -22.21 9.48 -17.34
C HIS A 289 -21.09 9.90 -16.36
N ALA A 290 -20.19 9.00 -16.01
CA ALA A 290 -19.05 9.33 -15.16
C ALA A 290 -18.08 10.33 -15.83
N GLU A 291 -17.87 10.22 -17.15
CA GLU A 291 -17.01 11.14 -17.90
C GLU A 291 -17.56 12.59 -17.89
N LYS A 292 -18.89 12.79 -17.85
CA LYS A 292 -19.48 14.14 -17.67
C LYS A 292 -18.99 14.74 -16.35
N PHE A 293 -18.99 13.96 -15.27
CA PHE A 293 -18.54 14.42 -13.96
C PHE A 293 -17.03 14.72 -13.96
N PHE A 294 -16.19 13.83 -14.52
CA PHE A 294 -14.75 14.06 -14.59
C PHE A 294 -14.39 15.26 -15.46
N ASN A 295 -15.10 15.48 -16.56
CA ASN A 295 -14.90 16.66 -17.41
C ASN A 295 -15.29 17.94 -16.65
N GLN A 296 -16.38 17.92 -15.89
CA GLN A 296 -16.79 19.06 -15.05
C GLN A 296 -15.75 19.35 -13.96
N MET A 297 -15.21 18.31 -13.28
CA MET A 297 -14.12 18.50 -12.32
C MET A 297 -12.88 19.11 -12.97
N SER A 298 -12.48 18.56 -14.12
CA SER A 298 -11.24 18.98 -14.82
C SER A 298 -11.36 20.36 -15.46
N SER A 299 -12.57 20.90 -15.62
CA SER A 299 -12.79 22.25 -16.13
C SER A 299 -12.60 23.35 -15.06
N LEU A 300 -12.48 22.96 -13.79
CA LEU A 300 -12.23 23.87 -12.69
C LEU A 300 -10.72 24.14 -12.57
N ASP A 301 -10.36 25.41 -12.49
CA ASP A 301 -8.96 25.83 -12.39
C ASP A 301 -8.28 25.20 -11.17
N GLY A 302 -7.06 24.66 -11.39
CA GLY A 302 -6.25 24.04 -10.34
C GLY A 302 -6.69 22.64 -9.93
N VAL A 303 -7.79 22.09 -10.46
CA VAL A 303 -8.26 20.74 -10.15
C VAL A 303 -7.50 19.71 -10.98
N ARG A 304 -7.08 18.64 -10.30
CA ARG A 304 -6.44 17.47 -10.89
C ARG A 304 -7.17 16.21 -10.45
N LEU A 305 -7.46 15.31 -11.39
CA LEU A 305 -8.02 14.00 -11.05
C LEU A 305 -7.01 13.15 -10.24
N PRO A 306 -7.47 12.41 -9.23
CA PRO A 306 -6.64 11.48 -8.49
C PRO A 306 -5.93 10.47 -9.42
N GLY A 307 -4.68 10.14 -9.11
CA GLY A 307 -3.86 9.22 -9.91
C GLY A 307 -3.05 9.88 -11.02
N GLN A 308 -3.45 11.04 -11.55
CA GLN A 308 -2.84 11.68 -12.71
C GLN A 308 -1.32 11.88 -12.57
N ARG A 309 -0.81 12.24 -11.37
CA ARG A 309 0.63 12.37 -11.15
C ARG A 309 1.37 11.06 -11.37
N ARG A 310 0.84 9.94 -10.84
CA ARG A 310 1.44 8.60 -11.03
C ARG A 310 1.41 8.19 -12.49
N HIS A 311 0.29 8.38 -13.17
CA HIS A 311 0.18 8.07 -14.59
C HIS A 311 1.14 8.91 -15.44
N ASN A 312 1.34 10.18 -15.12
CA ASN A 312 2.31 11.02 -15.80
C ASN A 312 3.75 10.53 -15.56
N ASN A 313 4.09 10.05 -14.36
CA ASN A 313 5.41 9.50 -14.05
C ASN A 313 5.73 8.25 -14.88
N ARG A 314 4.73 7.50 -15.33
CA ARG A 314 4.90 6.32 -16.20
C ARG A 314 5.37 6.68 -17.61
N ASN A 315 5.16 7.93 -18.04
CA ASN A 315 5.67 8.44 -19.33
C ASN A 315 7.17 8.67 -19.30
N ASP A 316 7.76 8.81 -18.11
CA ASP A 316 9.20 8.86 -17.95
C ASP A 316 9.78 7.44 -17.99
N THR A 317 10.44 7.10 -19.10
CA THR A 317 11.12 5.81 -19.31
C THR A 317 12.61 5.85 -18.93
N GLY A 318 13.11 7.00 -18.47
CA GLY A 318 14.49 7.18 -18.04
C GLY A 318 14.81 6.46 -16.73
N PRO A 319 16.10 6.42 -16.37
CA PRO A 319 16.53 5.84 -15.09
C PRO A 319 16.00 6.65 -13.90
N ARG A 320 15.89 5.99 -12.77
CA ARG A 320 15.48 6.59 -11.48
C ARG A 320 16.70 6.94 -10.65
N LYS A 321 16.67 8.11 -10.01
CA LYS A 321 17.74 8.58 -9.12
C LYS A 321 17.48 8.05 -7.71
N ILE A 322 18.31 7.10 -7.27
CA ILE A 322 18.21 6.42 -5.99
C ILE A 322 19.42 6.79 -5.12
N ASN A 323 19.21 6.92 -3.82
CA ASN A 323 20.29 7.15 -2.87
C ASN A 323 21.33 6.02 -2.94
N THR A 324 22.59 6.36 -3.21
CA THR A 324 23.69 5.39 -3.42
C THR A 324 23.92 4.51 -2.19
N THR A 325 23.87 5.09 -0.98
CA THR A 325 24.03 4.33 0.27
C THR A 325 22.94 3.26 0.44
N LEU A 326 21.70 3.56 0.00
CA LEU A 326 20.62 2.58 0.01
C LEU A 326 20.91 1.43 -0.96
N ILE A 327 21.40 1.73 -2.16
CA ILE A 327 21.75 0.72 -3.17
C ILE A 327 22.87 -0.17 -2.65
N GLU A 328 23.94 0.40 -2.10
CA GLU A 328 25.06 -0.32 -1.50
C GLU A 328 24.59 -1.24 -0.37
N LYS A 329 23.71 -0.74 0.50
CA LYS A 329 23.09 -1.53 1.56
C LYS A 329 22.30 -2.71 1.00
N ILE A 330 21.50 -2.51 -0.05
CA ILE A 330 20.72 -3.59 -0.66
C ILE A 330 21.63 -4.61 -1.32
N GLN A 331 22.66 -4.18 -2.07
CA GLN A 331 23.63 -5.05 -2.70
C GLN A 331 24.38 -5.92 -1.67
N SER A 332 24.73 -5.35 -0.52
CA SER A 332 25.40 -6.09 0.56
C SER A 332 24.53 -7.21 1.17
N LEU A 333 23.21 -7.19 0.95
CA LEU A 333 22.31 -8.25 1.42
C LEU A 333 22.35 -9.52 0.56
N SER A 334 23.01 -9.48 -0.61
CA SER A 334 23.22 -10.63 -1.51
C SER A 334 24.70 -10.90 -1.80
N ALA A 335 25.60 -10.45 -0.91
CA ALA A 335 27.04 -10.67 -0.96
C ALA A 335 27.47 -11.79 -0.02
#